data_14406098850a168d91b1f6f202cc7177
#
_entry.id   14406098850a168d91b1f6f202cc7177
#
_cell.length_a   1.000
_cell.length_b   1.000
_cell.length_c   1.000
_cell.angle_alpha   90.00
_cell.angle_beta   90.00
_cell.angle_gamma   90.00
#
_symmetry.space_group_name_H-M   'P 1'
#
loop_
_entity.id
_entity.type
_entity.pdbx_description
1 polymer ?
#
loop_
_entity_poly.entity_id
_entity_poly.type
_entity_poly.pdbx_seq_one_letter_code
_entity_poly.pdbx_strand_id
1 'polypeptide(L)'
;MKEKALNILEELKTFDELYVIGHNNIDSDSYFSSYLLSTILQSFGINAKFTMLEDYNILEEDKKEIMDFKKEDPILLKREEIESKNFVLVDHNDPDQSLKKNHCNIVLSIDHHIVTGKVKNCYSEEYTSTGLFLYALFKDIYEFDSSLKEIIALTVMADSCFLTTSRFKESDKVLLEELNTSLEANEMRKKYFITTNFQKDIDFNITNNHKVYHVENLEINRVIIKGYKEDEKYLESYINRSNELYPNNLFIWNEFDTLITKVYYKGSFLKEYDHIVTSSMLITKDLIKE
;
A
#
# COMPACT_ATOMS: atom_id res chain seq x y z
N MET A 1 -17.95 2.68 14.61
CA MET A 1 -17.87 2.15 13.23
C MET A 1 -19.23 1.88 12.60
N LYS A 2 -20.16 1.16 13.25
CA LYS A 2 -21.47 0.79 12.69
C LYS A 2 -22.29 1.96 12.12
N GLU A 3 -22.44 3.06 12.86
CA GLU A 3 -23.17 4.25 12.38
C GLU A 3 -22.50 4.87 11.13
N LYS A 4 -21.16 4.95 11.14
CA LYS A 4 -20.38 5.43 9.98
C LYS A 4 -20.62 4.55 8.74
N ALA A 5 -20.62 3.22 8.90
CA ALA A 5 -20.91 2.29 7.83
C ALA A 5 -22.33 2.45 7.26
N LEU A 6 -23.33 2.60 8.13
CA LEU A 6 -24.72 2.82 7.71
C LEU A 6 -24.87 4.13 6.93
N ASN A 7 -24.24 5.23 7.38
CA ASN A 7 -24.28 6.51 6.68
C ASN A 7 -23.64 6.40 5.28
N ILE A 8 -22.50 5.70 5.15
CA ILE A 8 -21.87 5.43 3.85
C ILE A 8 -22.83 4.66 2.93
N LEU A 9 -23.49 3.60 3.44
CA LEU A 9 -24.43 2.82 2.65
C LEU A 9 -25.64 3.65 2.20
N GLU A 10 -26.19 4.50 3.06
CA GLU A 10 -27.30 5.40 2.71
C GLU A 10 -26.90 6.40 1.63
N GLU A 11 -25.71 6.99 1.72
CA GLU A 11 -25.19 7.91 0.70
C GLU A 11 -25.02 7.18 -0.64
N LEU A 12 -24.37 6.01 -0.64
CA LEU A 12 -24.05 5.27 -1.86
C LEU A 12 -25.28 4.67 -2.55
N LYS A 13 -26.36 4.36 -1.82
CA LYS A 13 -27.64 3.90 -2.39
C LYS A 13 -28.34 4.93 -3.28
N THR A 14 -27.96 6.18 -3.20
CA THR A 14 -28.55 7.25 -4.04
C THR A 14 -28.06 7.25 -5.49
N PHE A 15 -27.05 6.44 -5.80
CA PHE A 15 -26.46 6.34 -7.14
C PHE A 15 -26.90 5.04 -7.84
N ASP A 16 -27.28 5.14 -9.11
CA ASP A 16 -27.71 3.99 -9.92
C ASP A 16 -26.57 2.99 -10.17
N GLU A 17 -25.35 3.50 -10.33
CA GLU A 17 -24.14 2.71 -10.58
C GLU A 17 -22.91 3.40 -9.99
N LEU A 18 -22.03 2.61 -9.36
CA LEU A 18 -20.78 3.03 -8.75
C LEU A 18 -19.61 2.21 -9.27
N TYR A 19 -18.46 2.86 -9.43
CA TYR A 19 -17.20 2.24 -9.80
C TYR A 19 -16.22 2.38 -8.64
N VAL A 20 -15.82 1.27 -8.04
CA VAL A 20 -14.87 1.21 -6.92
C VAL A 20 -13.47 1.05 -7.50
N ILE A 21 -12.59 1.99 -7.22
CA ILE A 21 -11.29 2.08 -7.86
C ILE A 21 -10.17 2.45 -6.88
N GLY A 22 -9.04 1.75 -6.98
CA GLY A 22 -7.81 2.07 -6.27
C GLY A 22 -6.92 3.07 -7.01
N HIS A 23 -5.70 3.26 -6.52
CA HIS A 23 -4.71 4.13 -7.16
C HIS A 23 -4.04 3.48 -8.40
N ASN A 24 -3.37 4.31 -9.24
CA ASN A 24 -2.85 3.89 -10.56
C ASN A 24 -1.62 2.96 -10.52
N ASN A 25 -0.83 2.98 -9.45
CA ASN A 25 0.27 2.03 -9.21
C ASN A 25 -0.21 1.00 -8.21
N ILE A 26 -1.01 0.06 -8.69
CA ILE A 26 -1.78 -0.87 -7.88
C ILE A 26 -0.85 -1.79 -7.09
N ASP A 27 -0.95 -1.76 -5.77
CA ASP A 27 -0.42 -2.75 -4.85
C ASP A 27 -1.52 -3.70 -4.35
N SER A 28 -1.16 -4.63 -3.48
CA SER A 28 -2.10 -5.61 -2.95
C SER A 28 -3.23 -4.98 -2.12
N ASP A 29 -2.96 -3.92 -1.32
CA ASP A 29 -4.02 -3.27 -0.55
C ASP A 29 -5.01 -2.56 -1.47
N SER A 30 -4.55 -1.76 -2.41
CA SER A 30 -5.39 -1.06 -3.38
C SER A 30 -6.27 -2.00 -4.20
N TYR A 31 -5.71 -3.14 -4.69
CA TYR A 31 -6.45 -4.13 -5.45
C TYR A 31 -7.53 -4.81 -4.62
N PHE A 32 -7.13 -5.40 -3.49
CA PHE A 32 -8.04 -6.19 -2.68
C PHE A 32 -9.06 -5.36 -1.92
N SER A 33 -8.70 -4.15 -1.48
CA SER A 33 -9.66 -3.25 -0.84
C SER A 33 -10.73 -2.76 -1.80
N SER A 34 -10.39 -2.54 -3.08
CA SER A 34 -11.38 -2.21 -4.12
C SER A 34 -12.35 -3.37 -4.36
N TYR A 35 -11.85 -4.60 -4.45
CA TYR A 35 -12.66 -5.81 -4.54
C TYR A 35 -13.56 -5.98 -3.31
N LEU A 36 -13.00 -5.89 -2.09
CA LEU A 36 -13.73 -6.01 -0.83
C LEU A 36 -14.89 -5.03 -0.75
N LEU A 37 -14.64 -3.75 -0.99
CA LEU A 37 -15.69 -2.73 -0.91
C LEU A 37 -16.78 -2.98 -1.94
N SER A 38 -16.44 -3.30 -3.18
CA SER A 38 -17.46 -3.60 -4.21
C SER A 38 -18.35 -4.79 -3.80
N THR A 39 -17.74 -5.86 -3.26
CA THR A 39 -18.44 -7.06 -2.77
C THR A 39 -19.37 -6.72 -1.61
N ILE A 40 -18.91 -5.95 -0.63
CA ILE A 40 -19.72 -5.49 0.49
C ILE A 40 -20.92 -4.68 -0.02
N LEU A 41 -20.69 -3.67 -0.87
CA LEU A 41 -21.74 -2.81 -1.40
C LEU A 41 -22.80 -3.60 -2.19
N GLN A 42 -22.38 -4.55 -3.01
CA GLN A 42 -23.28 -5.44 -3.76
C GLN A 42 -24.18 -6.26 -2.82
N SER A 43 -23.67 -6.74 -1.70
CA SER A 43 -24.47 -7.48 -0.71
C SER A 43 -25.60 -6.65 -0.08
N PHE A 44 -25.45 -5.33 -0.04
CA PHE A 44 -26.48 -4.38 0.39
C PHE A 44 -27.37 -3.87 -0.76
N GLY A 45 -27.28 -4.49 -1.95
CA GLY A 45 -28.07 -4.16 -3.13
C GLY A 45 -27.63 -2.90 -3.86
N ILE A 46 -26.41 -2.42 -3.63
CA ILE A 46 -25.82 -1.28 -4.33
C ILE A 46 -25.09 -1.83 -5.57
N ASN A 47 -25.37 -1.25 -6.75
CA ASN A 47 -24.74 -1.61 -8.00
C ASN A 47 -23.32 -1.04 -8.07
N ALA A 48 -22.40 -1.66 -7.33
CA ALA A 48 -20.99 -1.28 -7.27
C ALA A 48 -20.14 -2.26 -8.10
N LYS A 49 -19.17 -1.73 -8.84
CA LYS A 49 -18.30 -2.50 -9.73
C LYS A 49 -16.84 -2.37 -9.30
N PHE A 50 -16.20 -3.48 -9.08
CA PHE A 50 -14.75 -3.55 -8.92
C PHE A 50 -14.10 -3.15 -10.24
N THR A 51 -13.29 -2.09 -10.25
CA THR A 51 -12.87 -1.40 -11.47
C THR A 51 -11.41 -0.99 -11.44
N MET A 52 -10.81 -1.00 -12.61
CA MET A 52 -9.45 -0.53 -12.85
C MET A 52 -9.41 0.19 -14.21
N LEU A 53 -8.52 1.15 -14.42
CA LEU A 53 -8.30 1.69 -15.76
C LEU A 53 -7.28 0.82 -16.52
N GLU A 54 -7.43 0.73 -17.86
CA GLU A 54 -6.54 -0.07 -18.72
C GLU A 54 -5.06 0.37 -18.67
N ASP A 55 -4.81 1.65 -18.36
CA ASP A 55 -3.47 2.23 -18.26
C ASP A 55 -2.85 2.17 -16.85
N TYR A 56 -3.52 1.49 -15.90
CA TYR A 56 -2.96 1.26 -14.57
C TYR A 56 -1.88 0.20 -14.60
N ASN A 57 -0.93 0.32 -13.69
CA ASN A 57 0.15 -0.64 -13.55
C ASN A 57 0.05 -1.36 -12.20
N ILE A 58 0.03 -2.68 -12.23
CA ILE A 58 0.19 -3.48 -11.02
C ILE A 58 1.68 -3.52 -10.68
N LEU A 59 2.03 -3.17 -9.44
CA LEU A 59 3.42 -3.20 -8.97
C LEU A 59 3.99 -4.61 -9.10
N GLU A 60 5.23 -4.73 -9.57
CA GLU A 60 5.85 -6.03 -9.85
C GLU A 60 5.94 -6.92 -8.62
N GLU A 61 6.19 -6.31 -7.45
CA GLU A 61 6.24 -6.99 -6.16
C GLU A 61 4.90 -7.60 -5.75
N ASP A 62 3.78 -7.04 -6.17
CA ASP A 62 2.43 -7.45 -5.77
C ASP A 62 1.75 -8.39 -6.77
N LYS A 63 2.25 -8.45 -8.01
CA LYS A 63 1.63 -9.24 -9.10
C LYS A 63 1.38 -10.69 -8.70
N LYS A 64 2.38 -11.34 -8.11
CA LYS A 64 2.27 -12.76 -7.76
C LYS A 64 1.23 -12.98 -6.68
N GLU A 65 1.20 -12.14 -5.65
CA GLU A 65 0.24 -12.21 -4.56
C GLU A 65 -1.18 -11.97 -5.08
N ILE A 66 -1.38 -10.91 -5.86
CA ILE A 66 -2.66 -10.61 -6.50
C ILE A 66 -3.12 -11.79 -7.36
N MET A 67 -2.27 -12.36 -8.21
CA MET A 67 -2.63 -13.49 -9.08
C MET A 67 -2.98 -14.76 -8.31
N ASP A 68 -2.32 -15.03 -7.17
CA ASP A 68 -2.57 -16.23 -6.36
C ASP A 68 -3.89 -16.09 -5.54
N PHE A 69 -4.30 -14.89 -5.16
CA PHE A 69 -5.45 -14.66 -4.26
C PHE A 69 -6.64 -13.96 -4.90
N LYS A 70 -6.53 -13.39 -6.10
CA LYS A 70 -7.66 -12.74 -6.76
C LYS A 70 -8.87 -13.68 -6.89
N LYS A 71 -10.06 -13.15 -6.69
CA LYS A 71 -11.32 -13.90 -6.80
C LYS A 71 -12.03 -13.60 -8.12
N GLU A 72 -11.89 -12.39 -8.60
CA GLU A 72 -12.41 -11.96 -9.90
C GLU A 72 -11.47 -10.93 -10.53
N ASP A 73 -11.61 -10.71 -11.82
CA ASP A 73 -10.89 -9.63 -12.50
C ASP A 73 -11.69 -8.32 -12.43
N PRO A 74 -11.00 -7.17 -12.29
CA PRO A 74 -11.69 -5.88 -12.33
C PRO A 74 -12.28 -5.61 -13.71
N ILE A 75 -13.36 -4.84 -13.75
CA ILE A 75 -13.85 -4.25 -15.00
C ILE A 75 -12.84 -3.22 -15.45
N LEU A 76 -12.27 -3.41 -16.63
CA LEU A 76 -11.33 -2.47 -17.22
C LEU A 76 -12.09 -1.35 -17.94
N LEU A 77 -11.78 -0.10 -17.61
CA LEU A 77 -12.31 1.08 -18.28
C LEU A 77 -11.19 1.84 -18.96
N LYS A 78 -11.49 2.38 -20.13
CA LYS A 78 -10.62 3.37 -20.77
C LYS A 78 -10.83 4.75 -20.16
N ARG A 79 -9.84 5.61 -20.26
CA ARG A 79 -9.94 6.97 -19.70
C ARG A 79 -11.06 7.80 -20.31
N GLU A 80 -11.38 7.60 -21.57
CA GLU A 80 -12.50 8.24 -22.27
C GLU A 80 -13.87 7.76 -21.79
N GLU A 81 -13.95 6.62 -21.11
CA GLU A 81 -15.21 6.03 -20.63
C GLU A 81 -15.59 6.48 -19.22
N ILE A 82 -14.70 7.22 -18.52
CA ILE A 82 -14.94 7.62 -17.12
C ILE A 82 -15.78 8.88 -16.98
N GLU A 83 -15.99 9.63 -18.06
CA GLU A 83 -16.80 10.83 -18.04
C GLU A 83 -18.23 10.52 -17.55
N SER A 84 -18.72 11.35 -16.62
CA SER A 84 -20.05 11.22 -16.02
C SER A 84 -20.29 9.96 -15.17
N LYS A 85 -19.29 9.14 -14.92
CA LYS A 85 -19.37 8.00 -13.99
C LYS A 85 -19.15 8.42 -12.55
N ASN A 86 -19.73 7.64 -11.62
CA ASN A 86 -19.62 7.87 -10.18
C ASN A 86 -18.56 6.93 -9.61
N PHE A 87 -17.52 7.49 -9.00
CA PHE A 87 -16.41 6.73 -8.44
C PHE A 87 -16.36 6.80 -6.92
N VAL A 88 -16.06 5.65 -6.31
CA VAL A 88 -15.62 5.52 -4.92
C VAL A 88 -14.13 5.22 -4.94
N LEU A 89 -13.33 6.10 -4.37
CA LEU A 89 -11.88 5.90 -4.26
C LEU A 89 -11.56 5.02 -3.05
N VAL A 90 -10.61 4.11 -3.22
CA VAL A 90 -10.15 3.21 -2.17
C VAL A 90 -8.63 3.25 -2.10
N ASP A 91 -8.09 3.28 -0.88
CA ASP A 91 -6.66 3.29 -0.60
C ASP A 91 -5.92 4.53 -1.14
N HIS A 92 -6.65 5.58 -1.38
CA HIS A 92 -6.14 6.93 -1.64
C HIS A 92 -7.27 7.95 -1.54
N ASN A 93 -6.91 9.19 -1.21
CA ASN A 93 -7.85 10.31 -1.14
C ASN A 93 -7.39 11.51 -1.97
N ASP A 94 -6.51 11.25 -2.93
CA ASP A 94 -6.05 12.20 -3.94
C ASP A 94 -6.42 11.71 -5.34
N PRO A 95 -7.39 12.36 -6.03
CA PRO A 95 -7.79 11.98 -7.38
C PRO A 95 -6.65 11.98 -8.41
N ASP A 96 -5.59 12.73 -8.17
CA ASP A 96 -4.43 12.75 -9.06
C ASP A 96 -3.66 11.41 -9.05
N GLN A 97 -3.86 10.57 -8.02
CA GLN A 97 -3.28 9.23 -7.96
C GLN A 97 -4.04 8.18 -8.78
N SER A 98 -5.21 8.52 -9.33
CA SER A 98 -6.05 7.60 -10.09
C SER A 98 -6.68 8.26 -11.32
N LEU A 99 -7.77 8.98 -11.13
CA LEU A 99 -8.63 9.49 -12.20
C LEU A 99 -8.09 10.78 -12.82
N LYS A 100 -7.13 11.45 -12.19
CA LYS A 100 -6.61 12.78 -12.56
C LYS A 100 -7.78 13.79 -12.60
N LYS A 101 -7.59 14.93 -13.24
CA LYS A 101 -8.62 15.99 -13.35
C LYS A 101 -9.61 15.70 -14.50
N ASN A 102 -10.22 14.51 -14.51
CA ASN A 102 -11.24 14.18 -15.50
C ASN A 102 -12.64 14.59 -15.00
N HIS A 103 -13.59 14.74 -15.92
CA HIS A 103 -14.98 15.13 -15.63
C HIS A 103 -15.80 13.96 -15.09
N CYS A 104 -15.29 13.23 -14.09
CA CYS A 104 -16.01 12.18 -13.39
C CYS A 104 -16.49 12.68 -12.03
N ASN A 105 -17.50 12.02 -11.47
CA ASN A 105 -17.98 12.32 -10.13
C ASN A 105 -17.28 11.42 -9.10
N ILE A 106 -16.50 12.02 -8.20
CA ILE A 106 -15.95 11.31 -7.04
C ILE A 106 -16.91 11.49 -5.88
N VAL A 107 -17.60 10.39 -5.54
CA VAL A 107 -18.64 10.37 -4.50
C VAL A 107 -18.02 10.46 -3.11
N LEU A 108 -17.10 9.56 -2.83
CA LEU A 108 -16.34 9.55 -1.57
C LEU A 108 -15.01 8.78 -1.73
N SER A 109 -14.19 8.84 -0.70
CA SER A 109 -12.99 8.03 -0.54
C SER A 109 -13.00 7.28 0.79
N ILE A 110 -12.55 6.01 0.79
CA ILE A 110 -12.26 5.21 1.99
C ILE A 110 -10.77 4.85 1.96
N ASP A 111 -10.03 5.27 2.98
CA ASP A 111 -8.57 5.26 2.94
C ASP A 111 -7.98 5.14 4.35
N HIS A 112 -6.73 4.72 4.45
CA HIS A 112 -5.97 4.68 5.70
C HIS A 112 -4.82 5.71 5.73
N HIS A 113 -4.65 6.48 4.68
CA HIS A 113 -3.63 7.52 4.56
C HIS A 113 -4.10 8.86 5.15
N ILE A 114 -3.15 9.77 5.34
CA ILE A 114 -3.42 11.14 5.77
C ILE A 114 -4.34 11.84 4.76
N VAL A 115 -5.35 12.54 5.26
CA VAL A 115 -6.35 13.22 4.42
C VAL A 115 -5.73 14.41 3.70
N THR A 116 -5.80 14.42 2.37
CA THR A 116 -5.27 15.51 1.54
C THR A 116 -6.23 16.71 1.40
N GLY A 117 -7.50 16.53 1.76
CA GLY A 117 -8.56 17.53 1.56
C GLY A 117 -9.04 17.69 0.10
N LYS A 118 -8.56 16.88 -0.84
CA LYS A 118 -8.96 16.94 -2.25
C LYS A 118 -10.29 16.25 -2.55
N VAL A 119 -10.71 15.29 -1.71
CA VAL A 119 -12.02 14.63 -1.78
C VAL A 119 -12.88 15.14 -0.64
N LYS A 120 -14.10 15.64 -0.97
CA LYS A 120 -14.99 16.27 0.01
C LYS A 120 -15.46 15.28 1.08
N ASN A 121 -15.90 14.09 0.67
CA ASN A 121 -16.34 13.04 1.56
C ASN A 121 -15.24 11.98 1.67
N CYS A 122 -14.29 12.20 2.58
CA CYS A 122 -13.19 11.28 2.82
C CYS A 122 -13.37 10.61 4.19
N TYR A 123 -13.48 9.29 4.19
CA TYR A 123 -13.47 8.45 5.38
C TYR A 123 -12.07 7.86 5.51
N SER A 124 -11.27 8.43 6.38
CA SER A 124 -9.91 7.95 6.65
C SER A 124 -9.71 7.74 8.14
N GLU A 125 -9.10 6.62 8.47
CA GLU A 125 -8.70 6.24 9.84
C GLU A 125 -7.35 5.55 9.79
N GLU A 126 -6.56 5.75 10.80
CA GLU A 126 -5.17 5.28 10.88
C GLU A 126 -5.09 3.78 11.22
N TYR A 127 -5.36 2.92 10.22
CA TYR A 127 -5.16 1.46 10.27
C TYR A 127 -3.90 1.06 9.51
N THR A 128 -3.45 -0.19 9.66
CA THR A 128 -2.31 -0.74 8.91
C THR A 128 -2.59 -0.76 7.40
N SER A 129 -3.83 -1.08 7.00
CA SER A 129 -4.28 -1.14 5.61
C SER A 129 -5.71 -0.67 5.45
N THR A 130 -6.09 -0.28 4.25
CA THR A 130 -7.48 0.06 3.91
C THR A 130 -8.39 -1.16 4.02
N GLY A 131 -7.91 -2.38 3.68
CA GLY A 131 -8.68 -3.61 3.86
C GLY A 131 -9.04 -3.88 5.32
N LEU A 132 -8.12 -3.63 6.25
CA LEU A 132 -8.41 -3.76 7.69
C LEU A 132 -9.39 -2.69 8.16
N PHE A 133 -9.28 -1.46 7.66
CA PHE A 133 -10.24 -0.41 7.95
C PHE A 133 -11.64 -0.77 7.45
N LEU A 134 -11.79 -1.34 6.25
CA LEU A 134 -13.06 -1.83 5.74
C LEU A 134 -13.64 -2.92 6.64
N TYR A 135 -12.82 -3.86 7.12
CA TYR A 135 -13.26 -4.85 8.10
C TYR A 135 -13.78 -4.19 9.38
N ALA A 136 -13.00 -3.31 9.99
CA ALA A 136 -13.41 -2.60 11.21
C ALA A 136 -14.70 -1.78 11.02
N LEU A 137 -14.91 -1.22 9.84
CA LEU A 137 -16.07 -0.41 9.48
C LEU A 137 -17.35 -1.24 9.34
N PHE A 138 -17.27 -2.42 8.70
CA PHE A 138 -18.43 -3.20 8.29
C PHE A 138 -18.69 -4.47 9.13
N LYS A 139 -17.76 -4.94 9.99
CA LYS A 139 -17.90 -6.21 10.73
C LYS A 139 -19.15 -6.35 11.59
N ASP A 140 -19.76 -5.25 12.03
CA ASP A 140 -20.97 -5.27 12.84
C ASP A 140 -22.28 -5.36 12.02
N ILE A 141 -22.21 -5.28 10.69
CA ILE A 141 -23.36 -5.25 9.78
C ILE A 141 -23.20 -6.14 8.55
N TYR A 142 -22.01 -6.70 8.31
CA TYR A 142 -21.69 -7.58 7.19
C TYR A 142 -20.94 -8.80 7.70
N GLU A 143 -21.33 -9.99 7.23
CA GLU A 143 -20.69 -11.26 7.57
C GLU A 143 -19.58 -11.56 6.55
N PHE A 144 -18.34 -11.48 7.00
CA PHE A 144 -17.17 -11.83 6.19
C PHE A 144 -16.95 -13.34 6.20
N ASP A 145 -17.00 -13.98 5.03
CA ASP A 145 -16.61 -15.38 4.89
C ASP A 145 -15.08 -15.57 5.04
N SER A 146 -14.63 -16.83 5.09
CA SER A 146 -13.21 -17.15 5.28
C SER A 146 -12.33 -16.59 4.15
N SER A 147 -12.85 -16.54 2.92
CA SER A 147 -12.11 -16.05 1.75
C SER A 147 -11.89 -14.54 1.83
N LEU A 148 -12.89 -13.78 2.23
CA LEU A 148 -12.77 -12.33 2.42
C LEU A 148 -11.87 -12.00 3.62
N LYS A 149 -11.93 -12.80 4.70
CA LYS A 149 -11.00 -12.65 5.84
C LYS A 149 -9.54 -12.89 5.45
N GLU A 150 -9.27 -13.88 4.60
CA GLU A 150 -7.92 -14.09 4.05
C GLU A 150 -7.45 -12.87 3.24
N ILE A 151 -8.31 -12.32 2.37
CA ILE A 151 -8.00 -11.12 1.59
C ILE A 151 -7.67 -9.93 2.51
N ILE A 152 -8.45 -9.72 3.59
CA ILE A 152 -8.18 -8.66 4.56
C ILE A 152 -6.81 -8.87 5.24
N ALA A 153 -6.50 -10.10 5.65
CA ALA A 153 -5.20 -10.41 6.24
C ALA A 153 -4.04 -10.16 5.26
N LEU A 154 -4.24 -10.43 3.95
CA LEU A 154 -3.26 -10.12 2.91
C LEU A 154 -2.99 -8.62 2.82
N THR A 155 -4.02 -7.76 2.81
CA THR A 155 -3.81 -6.30 2.76
C THR A 155 -2.97 -5.81 3.93
N VAL A 156 -3.21 -6.36 5.13
CA VAL A 156 -2.39 -6.06 6.31
C VAL A 156 -0.95 -6.52 6.14
N MET A 157 -0.73 -7.73 5.61
CA MET A 157 0.60 -8.28 5.38
C MET A 157 1.38 -7.49 4.34
N ALA A 158 0.74 -7.10 3.24
CA ALA A 158 1.36 -6.29 2.20
C ALA A 158 1.85 -4.95 2.76
N ASP A 159 0.98 -4.18 3.38
CA ASP A 159 1.27 -2.84 3.89
C ASP A 159 2.21 -2.80 5.09
N SER A 160 2.27 -3.88 5.87
CA SER A 160 3.18 -4.03 6.99
C SER A 160 4.46 -4.79 6.65
N CYS A 161 4.68 -5.11 5.38
CA CYS A 161 5.77 -5.99 4.94
C CYS A 161 5.78 -7.30 5.75
N PHE A 162 4.64 -8.00 5.74
CA PHE A 162 4.42 -9.25 6.48
C PHE A 162 4.62 -9.10 8.00
N LEU A 163 4.01 -8.07 8.58
CA LEU A 163 4.02 -7.73 10.03
C LEU A 163 5.41 -7.39 10.58
N THR A 164 6.32 -6.91 9.74
CA THR A 164 7.70 -6.62 10.16
C THR A 164 8.03 -5.14 10.28
N THR A 165 7.13 -4.25 9.87
CA THR A 165 7.34 -2.79 9.93
C THR A 165 6.56 -2.14 11.06
N SER A 166 6.95 -0.90 11.41
CA SER A 166 6.26 -0.05 12.40
C SER A 166 4.83 0.35 12.01
N ARG A 167 4.44 0.12 10.74
CA ARG A 167 3.05 0.34 10.29
C ARG A 167 2.06 -0.60 10.99
N PHE A 168 2.48 -1.80 11.37
CA PHE A 168 1.63 -2.75 12.08
C PHE A 168 1.53 -2.36 13.56
N LYS A 169 0.34 -1.95 13.97
CA LYS A 169 0.06 -1.46 15.33
C LYS A 169 -0.51 -2.56 16.22
N GLU A 170 -0.30 -2.45 17.53
CA GLU A 170 -0.89 -3.40 18.50
C GLU A 170 -2.43 -3.35 18.47
N SER A 171 -3.04 -2.20 18.18
CA SER A 171 -4.49 -2.10 17.99
C SER A 171 -5.00 -2.95 16.83
N ASP A 172 -4.23 -3.06 15.77
CA ASP A 172 -4.61 -3.75 14.54
C ASP A 172 -4.41 -5.26 14.68
N LYS A 173 -3.50 -5.67 15.58
CA LYS A 173 -3.27 -7.07 15.91
C LYS A 173 -4.54 -7.77 16.42
N VAL A 174 -5.31 -7.10 17.26
CA VAL A 174 -6.57 -7.65 17.78
C VAL A 174 -7.55 -7.93 16.63
N LEU A 175 -7.68 -7.01 15.68
CA LEU A 175 -8.54 -7.20 14.51
C LEU A 175 -8.03 -8.31 13.59
N LEU A 176 -6.71 -8.38 13.39
CA LEU A 176 -6.10 -9.45 12.61
C LEU A 176 -6.34 -10.83 13.22
N GLU A 177 -6.24 -10.95 14.55
CA GLU A 177 -6.55 -12.17 15.30
C GLU A 177 -8.04 -12.56 15.18
N GLU A 178 -8.97 -11.58 15.17
CA GLU A 178 -10.40 -11.82 14.95
C GLU A 178 -10.71 -12.42 13.56
N LEU A 179 -9.88 -12.15 12.57
CA LEU A 179 -10.06 -12.74 11.23
C LEU A 179 -9.90 -14.26 11.26
N ASN A 180 -9.05 -14.79 12.15
CA ASN A 180 -8.80 -16.21 12.32
C ASN A 180 -8.50 -16.94 11.00
N THR A 181 -7.55 -16.42 10.25
CA THR A 181 -7.11 -16.99 8.97
C THR A 181 -6.00 -18.00 9.16
N SER A 182 -5.80 -18.87 8.16
CA SER A 182 -4.68 -19.82 8.13
C SER A 182 -3.38 -19.23 7.58
N LEU A 183 -3.38 -17.94 7.23
CA LEU A 183 -2.23 -17.27 6.64
C LEU A 183 -1.17 -16.97 7.70
N GLU A 184 0.00 -17.53 7.52
CA GLU A 184 1.15 -17.32 8.39
C GLU A 184 2.11 -16.30 7.77
N ALA A 185 2.32 -15.16 8.46
CA ALA A 185 3.12 -14.04 7.95
C ALA A 185 4.53 -14.47 7.49
N ASN A 186 5.19 -15.38 8.23
CA ASN A 186 6.51 -15.88 7.85
C ASN A 186 6.49 -16.69 6.55
N GLU A 187 5.47 -17.51 6.33
CA GLU A 187 5.34 -18.32 5.11
C GLU A 187 4.96 -17.41 3.92
N MET A 188 4.05 -16.46 4.14
CA MET A 188 3.68 -15.46 3.16
C MET A 188 4.89 -14.61 2.74
N ARG A 189 5.70 -14.17 3.71
CA ARG A 189 6.93 -13.44 3.45
C ARG A 189 7.91 -14.25 2.61
N LYS A 190 8.17 -15.52 2.93
CA LYS A 190 9.04 -16.39 2.13
C LYS A 190 8.56 -16.54 0.69
N LYS A 191 7.24 -16.57 0.49
CA LYS A 191 6.64 -16.80 -0.83
C LYS A 191 6.56 -15.55 -1.71
N TYR A 192 6.30 -14.38 -1.13
CA TYR A 192 5.96 -13.16 -1.87
C TYR A 192 6.95 -12.02 -1.72
N PHE A 193 7.79 -12.01 -0.68
CA PHE A 193 8.80 -10.95 -0.55
C PHE A 193 9.80 -11.01 -1.69
N ILE A 194 9.90 -9.92 -2.43
CA ILE A 194 10.85 -9.82 -3.53
C ILE A 194 12.13 -9.15 -3.05
N THR A 195 13.25 -9.86 -3.19
CA THR A 195 14.60 -9.33 -2.97
C THR A 195 15.15 -8.68 -4.22
N THR A 196 16.14 -7.79 -4.04
CA THR A 196 16.87 -7.20 -5.16
C THR A 196 17.60 -8.30 -5.94
N ASN A 197 17.49 -8.27 -7.26
CA ASN A 197 18.24 -9.20 -8.11
C ASN A 197 19.69 -8.74 -8.29
N PHE A 198 20.59 -9.22 -7.45
CA PHE A 198 22.00 -8.84 -7.45
C PHE A 198 22.80 -9.33 -8.67
N GLN A 199 22.19 -10.13 -9.57
CA GLN A 199 22.80 -10.49 -10.85
C GLN A 199 22.60 -9.41 -11.92
N LYS A 200 21.64 -8.48 -11.72
CA LYS A 200 21.45 -7.33 -12.58
C LYS A 200 22.49 -6.24 -12.28
N ASP A 201 22.62 -5.33 -13.23
CA ASP A 201 23.46 -4.15 -13.11
C ASP A 201 23.13 -3.34 -11.85
N ILE A 202 24.17 -2.86 -11.17
CA ILE A 202 24.01 -2.13 -9.90
C ILE A 202 23.25 -0.81 -10.09
N ASP A 203 23.50 -0.10 -11.20
CA ASP A 203 22.84 1.18 -11.49
C ASP A 203 21.37 0.95 -11.78
N PHE A 204 21.03 -0.13 -12.49
CA PHE A 204 19.64 -0.54 -12.70
C PHE A 204 18.91 -0.79 -11.37
N ASN A 205 19.52 -1.56 -10.46
CA ASN A 205 18.91 -1.84 -9.16
C ASN A 205 18.75 -0.57 -8.31
N ILE A 206 19.74 0.30 -8.27
CA ILE A 206 19.70 1.55 -7.52
C ILE A 206 18.60 2.47 -8.09
N THR A 207 18.57 2.65 -9.41
CA THR A 207 17.60 3.54 -10.06
C THR A 207 16.16 3.07 -9.87
N ASN A 208 15.91 1.76 -9.99
CA ASN A 208 14.57 1.21 -9.80
C ASN A 208 14.07 1.24 -8.34
N ASN A 209 14.98 1.35 -7.38
CA ASN A 209 14.65 1.43 -5.95
C ASN A 209 14.87 2.84 -5.37
N HIS A 210 15.04 3.83 -6.24
CA HIS A 210 15.22 5.22 -5.88
C HIS A 210 13.89 5.97 -5.81
N LYS A 211 13.74 6.81 -4.77
CA LYS A 211 12.66 7.81 -4.66
C LYS A 211 13.21 9.11 -4.10
N VAL A 212 12.62 10.23 -4.51
CA VAL A 212 12.95 11.56 -4.02
C VAL A 212 11.90 12.00 -3.02
N TYR A 213 12.35 12.55 -1.89
CA TYR A 213 11.51 13.18 -0.87
C TYR A 213 11.94 14.62 -0.69
N HIS A 214 10.97 15.49 -0.50
CA HIS A 214 11.21 16.90 -0.18
C HIS A 214 10.80 17.15 1.27
N VAL A 215 11.75 17.55 2.09
CA VAL A 215 11.54 17.90 3.50
C VAL A 215 12.02 19.33 3.69
N GLU A 216 11.10 20.25 3.95
CA GLU A 216 11.35 21.68 3.97
C GLU A 216 12.01 22.16 2.66
N ASN A 217 13.28 22.59 2.71
CA ASN A 217 14.06 23.04 1.55
C ASN A 217 15.08 22.00 1.08
N LEU A 218 14.99 20.78 1.58
CA LEU A 218 15.98 19.73 1.29
C LEU A 218 15.35 18.63 0.44
N GLU A 219 16.05 18.27 -0.64
CA GLU A 219 15.77 17.08 -1.42
C GLU A 219 16.58 15.90 -0.86
N ILE A 220 15.88 14.83 -0.48
CA ILE A 220 16.47 13.58 0.02
C ILE A 220 16.27 12.49 -1.02
N ASN A 221 17.37 11.92 -1.48
CA ASN A 221 17.37 10.80 -2.40
C ASN A 221 17.40 9.50 -1.59
N ARG A 222 16.32 8.72 -1.62
CA ARG A 222 16.23 7.48 -0.89
C ARG A 222 16.37 6.26 -1.80
N VAL A 223 17.28 5.35 -1.46
CA VAL A 223 17.45 4.04 -2.12
C VAL A 223 17.20 2.93 -1.11
N ILE A 224 16.30 1.99 -1.41
CA ILE A 224 16.08 0.79 -0.59
C ILE A 224 16.53 -0.43 -1.37
N ILE A 225 17.48 -1.18 -0.81
CA ILE A 225 17.90 -2.48 -1.33
C ILE A 225 17.46 -3.57 -0.36
N LYS A 226 16.87 -4.63 -0.89
CA LYS A 226 16.32 -5.76 -0.13
C LYS A 226 17.13 -7.01 -0.46
N GLY A 227 17.75 -7.65 0.54
CA GLY A 227 18.58 -8.84 0.34
C GLY A 227 18.49 -9.81 1.51
N TYR A 228 19.17 -10.95 1.36
CA TYR A 228 19.43 -11.87 2.45
C TYR A 228 20.72 -11.51 3.17
N LYS A 229 20.98 -12.09 4.34
CA LYS A 229 22.24 -11.90 5.07
C LYS A 229 23.48 -12.21 4.20
N GLU A 230 23.41 -13.23 3.37
CA GLU A 230 24.50 -13.62 2.47
C GLU A 230 24.80 -12.58 1.37
N ASP A 231 23.82 -11.71 1.05
CA ASP A 231 23.95 -10.64 0.07
C ASP A 231 24.70 -9.42 0.63
N GLU A 232 24.96 -9.37 1.94
CA GLU A 232 25.70 -8.28 2.59
C GLU A 232 27.09 -8.02 1.95
N LYS A 233 27.64 -9.00 1.27
CA LYS A 233 28.86 -8.85 0.46
C LYS A 233 28.76 -7.77 -0.61
N TYR A 234 27.57 -7.40 -1.04
CA TYR A 234 27.30 -6.34 -2.02
C TYR A 234 27.08 -4.96 -1.38
N LEU A 235 26.83 -4.89 -0.08
CA LEU A 235 26.39 -3.70 0.64
C LEU A 235 27.29 -2.49 0.38
N GLU A 236 28.59 -2.64 0.56
CA GLU A 236 29.56 -1.53 0.40
C GLU A 236 29.56 -0.96 -1.03
N SER A 237 29.49 -1.83 -2.04
CA SER A 237 29.46 -1.40 -3.44
C SER A 237 28.18 -0.62 -3.75
N TYR A 238 27.02 -1.04 -3.21
CA TYR A 238 25.75 -0.37 -3.40
C TYR A 238 25.71 0.99 -2.68
N ILE A 239 26.25 1.09 -1.45
CA ILE A 239 26.35 2.37 -0.72
C ILE A 239 27.23 3.35 -1.51
N ASN A 240 28.43 2.91 -1.93
CA ASN A 240 29.36 3.77 -2.64
C ASN A 240 28.75 4.26 -3.95
N ARG A 241 28.16 3.35 -4.74
CA ARG A 241 27.57 3.71 -6.01
C ARG A 241 26.33 4.60 -5.87
N SER A 242 25.49 4.33 -4.91
CA SER A 242 24.32 5.17 -4.59
C SER A 242 24.75 6.60 -4.17
N ASN A 243 25.82 6.70 -3.38
CA ASN A 243 26.39 7.99 -2.96
C ASN A 243 27.07 8.77 -4.10
N GLU A 244 27.53 8.09 -5.16
CA GLU A 244 28.03 8.75 -6.37
C GLU A 244 26.89 9.30 -7.24
N LEU A 245 25.77 8.55 -7.33
CA LEU A 245 24.64 8.90 -8.16
C LEU A 245 23.79 10.03 -7.56
N TYR A 246 23.65 10.05 -6.23
CA TYR A 246 22.69 10.91 -5.58
C TYR A 246 23.30 11.77 -4.45
N PRO A 247 23.09 13.11 -4.47
CA PRO A 247 23.34 13.95 -3.32
C PRO A 247 22.31 13.68 -2.21
N ASN A 248 22.66 13.97 -0.95
CA ASN A 248 21.78 13.74 0.21
C ASN A 248 21.12 12.36 0.17
N ASN A 249 21.94 11.34 0.00
CA ASN A 249 21.48 9.98 -0.18
C ASN A 249 21.16 9.32 1.16
N LEU A 250 19.92 8.81 1.28
CA LEU A 250 19.46 7.94 2.35
C LEU A 250 19.41 6.50 1.81
N PHE A 251 20.43 5.72 2.12
CA PHE A 251 20.53 4.33 1.68
C PHE A 251 20.03 3.39 2.77
N ILE A 252 19.07 2.54 2.43
CA ILE A 252 18.43 1.57 3.34
C ILE A 252 18.71 0.17 2.81
N TRP A 253 19.31 -0.66 3.64
CA TRP A 253 19.53 -2.08 3.39
C TRP A 253 18.65 -2.92 4.32
N ASN A 254 17.69 -3.66 3.76
CA ASN A 254 16.82 -4.55 4.50
C ASN A 254 17.24 -6.00 4.32
N GLU A 255 17.58 -6.68 5.42
CA GLU A 255 17.87 -8.11 5.45
C GLU A 255 16.61 -8.90 5.73
N PHE A 256 16.23 -9.73 4.77
CA PHE A 256 14.98 -10.47 4.80
C PHE A 256 14.93 -11.57 5.87
N ASP A 257 16.01 -12.34 6.02
CA ASP A 257 16.09 -13.50 6.91
C ASP A 257 16.33 -13.14 8.36
N THR A 258 17.05 -12.05 8.62
CA THR A 258 17.36 -11.56 9.96
C THR A 258 16.42 -10.48 10.46
N LEU A 259 15.63 -9.87 9.57
CA LEU A 259 14.81 -8.69 9.82
C LEU A 259 15.63 -7.47 10.29
N ILE A 260 16.89 -7.40 9.89
CA ILE A 260 17.77 -6.28 10.22
C ILE A 260 17.69 -5.23 9.11
N THR A 261 17.51 -3.98 9.51
CA THR A 261 17.65 -2.82 8.62
C THR A 261 18.89 -2.05 8.98
N LYS A 262 19.74 -1.80 7.99
CA LYS A 262 20.91 -0.92 8.09
C LYS A 262 20.64 0.34 7.30
N VAL A 263 20.85 1.50 7.92
CA VAL A 263 20.60 2.81 7.33
C VAL A 263 21.90 3.58 7.24
N TYR A 264 22.20 4.07 6.07
CA TYR A 264 23.40 4.88 5.78
C TYR A 264 22.95 6.20 5.18
N TYR A 265 23.53 7.28 5.63
CA TYR A 265 23.19 8.60 5.16
C TYR A 265 24.43 9.40 4.76
N LYS A 266 24.34 10.05 3.59
CA LYS A 266 25.35 10.99 3.11
C LYS A 266 24.72 12.35 2.86
N GLY A 267 25.07 13.35 3.69
CA GLY A 267 24.58 14.73 3.57
C GLY A 267 24.63 15.47 4.88
N SER A 268 24.16 16.73 4.89
CA SER A 268 24.18 17.60 6.07
C SER A 268 22.96 17.47 6.99
N PHE A 269 21.99 16.65 6.61
CA PHE A 269 20.64 16.61 7.20
C PHE A 269 20.56 15.80 8.51
N LEU A 270 21.27 14.70 8.61
CA LEU A 270 21.31 13.85 9.81
C LEU A 270 22.72 13.85 10.38
N LYS A 271 23.03 14.81 11.28
CA LYS A 271 24.36 14.87 11.93
C LYS A 271 24.62 13.75 12.94
N GLU A 272 23.59 13.03 13.35
CA GLU A 272 23.67 12.04 14.45
C GLU A 272 23.70 10.59 14.00
N TYR A 273 23.48 10.28 12.71
CA TYR A 273 23.31 8.90 12.23
C TYR A 273 24.13 8.63 10.97
N ASP A 274 25.40 8.22 11.14
CA ASP A 274 26.17 7.67 10.01
C ASP A 274 25.66 6.26 9.64
N HIS A 275 25.12 5.53 10.63
CA HIS A 275 24.67 4.16 10.46
C HIS A 275 23.73 3.75 11.60
N ILE A 276 22.52 3.27 11.26
CA ILE A 276 21.57 2.69 12.20
C ILE A 276 21.38 1.21 11.86
N VAL A 277 21.40 0.37 12.86
CA VAL A 277 21.02 -1.05 12.75
C VAL A 277 19.85 -1.30 13.69
N THR A 278 18.78 -1.89 13.20
CA THR A 278 17.59 -2.23 13.99
C THR A 278 17.11 -3.63 13.66
N SER A 279 16.46 -4.28 14.62
CA SER A 279 15.85 -5.60 14.47
C SER A 279 14.47 -5.59 13.78
N SER A 280 14.03 -4.43 13.27
CA SER A 280 12.78 -4.31 12.52
C SER A 280 13.04 -3.69 11.15
N MET A 281 12.25 -4.07 10.15
CA MET A 281 12.34 -3.46 8.84
C MET A 281 11.78 -2.03 8.91
N LEU A 282 12.63 -1.03 8.66
CA LEU A 282 12.24 0.37 8.61
C LEU A 282 11.75 0.76 7.23
N ILE A 283 10.74 1.59 7.22
CA ILE A 283 10.30 2.29 6.03
C ILE A 283 10.76 3.75 6.08
N THR A 284 10.71 4.44 4.96
CA THR A 284 11.19 5.83 4.85
C THR A 284 10.53 6.77 5.86
N LYS A 285 9.24 6.59 6.13
CA LYS A 285 8.48 7.40 7.10
C LYS A 285 8.97 7.29 8.55
N ASP A 286 9.66 6.19 8.89
CA ASP A 286 10.25 6.03 10.24
C ASP A 286 11.50 6.89 10.42
N LEU A 287 12.16 7.25 9.32
CA LEU A 287 13.47 7.91 9.30
C LEU A 287 13.38 9.41 9.02
N ILE A 288 12.38 9.82 8.25
CA ILE A 288 12.15 11.21 7.88
C ILE A 288 10.99 11.71 8.75
N LYS A 289 11.26 12.62 9.67
CA LYS A 289 10.22 13.34 10.40
C LYS A 289 9.66 14.41 9.46
N GLU A 290 8.38 14.29 9.13
CA GLU A 290 7.61 15.34 8.47
C GLU A 290 7.36 16.51 9.39
#